data_739905eba15cf35412fe38d45e96b2fa
#
_entry.id   739905eba15cf35412fe38d45e96b2fa
#
_cell.length_a   1.000
_cell.length_b   1.000
_cell.length_c   1.000
_cell.angle_alpha   90.00
_cell.angle_beta   90.00
_cell.angle_gamma   90.00
#
_symmetry.space_group_name_H-M   'P 1'
#
loop_
_entity.id
_entity.type
_entity.pdbx_description
1 polymer ?
#
loop_
_entity_poly.entity_id
_entity_poly.type
_entity_poly.pdbx_seq_one_letter_code
_entity_poly.pdbx_strand_id
1 'polypeptide(L)'
;MKGLSFDSSLSSIDATVSPIEYRERLVSLLQPILDNRFPGNSGKQRIRPYKDRISFACPYCGDSMKSNFKKRGNFILAGKHVHHFKCFNCGEFKRIDKFFEDYNIELDLSVINYIANNIVDFSSFVSVKSDMSLFLDMDAIDKYAINRQEFLKYFGLTEVKESPVWPWLKNRLQYDDTKFMYNVRKNYIVVLNLTQSGKILGAQKRMFKGENKYLTSNLQSIYEKLKKDPSIIPNEIHAISELFNICLVNYSKPITLFEGPLDSFLFKNSIANAGAHKSFPLDIPLRYWYDDDSDGRDKTIEKINEGEEVFLWTKFKHDFDLPYRKKWDLNDVLIYLRDKNIKIPNFNEYFSDDELDIIDV
;
A
#
# COMPACT_ATOMS: atom_id res chain seq x y z
N MET A 1 66.64 10.99 -9.98
CA MET A 1 65.18 11.06 -10.17
C MET A 1 64.53 10.83 -8.82
N LYS A 2 64.03 11.91 -8.21
CA LYS A 2 63.40 11.85 -6.90
C LYS A 2 61.90 11.55 -7.14
N GLY A 3 61.40 10.41 -6.62
CA GLY A 3 60.00 10.08 -6.65
C GLY A 3 59.20 10.98 -5.70
N LEU A 4 58.13 11.57 -6.23
CA LEU A 4 57.12 12.29 -5.47
C LEU A 4 56.21 11.23 -4.81
N SER A 5 56.30 11.17 -3.48
CA SER A 5 55.32 10.43 -2.66
C SER A 5 54.04 11.26 -2.61
N PHE A 6 52.95 10.71 -3.13
CA PHE A 6 51.59 11.25 -2.87
C PHE A 6 51.21 10.95 -1.44
N ASP A 7 51.01 12.00 -0.68
CA ASP A 7 50.56 11.98 0.69
C ASP A 7 49.07 11.58 0.70
N SER A 8 48.78 10.41 1.22
CA SER A 8 47.44 9.84 1.34
C SER A 8 46.76 10.28 2.64
N SER A 9 46.57 11.58 2.81
CA SER A 9 45.81 12.14 3.94
C SER A 9 44.66 13.04 3.46
N LEU A 10 43.80 12.50 2.61
CA LEU A 10 42.42 12.99 2.48
C LEU A 10 41.54 12.11 3.35
N SER A 11 41.52 12.48 4.64
CA SER A 11 40.51 11.96 5.57
C SER A 11 39.12 12.24 5.00
N SER A 12 38.38 11.18 4.73
CA SER A 12 36.98 11.18 4.38
C SER A 12 36.17 12.00 5.38
N ILE A 13 35.72 13.18 4.97
CA ILE A 13 34.65 13.90 5.68
C ILE A 13 33.36 13.22 5.23
N ASP A 14 33.04 12.12 5.88
CA ASP A 14 31.69 11.51 5.85
C ASP A 14 30.76 12.38 6.69
N ALA A 15 30.41 13.55 6.18
CA ALA A 15 29.31 14.32 6.72
C ALA A 15 28.00 13.75 6.13
N THR A 16 27.51 12.66 6.70
CA THR A 16 26.19 12.12 6.37
C THR A 16 25.11 13.10 6.86
N VAL A 17 24.50 13.81 5.93
CA VAL A 17 23.40 14.72 6.19
C VAL A 17 22.21 13.90 6.74
N SER A 18 21.63 14.33 7.84
CA SER A 18 20.44 13.67 8.38
C SER A 18 19.20 13.94 7.50
N PRO A 19 18.16 13.08 7.52
CA PRO A 19 16.92 13.34 6.78
C PRO A 19 16.26 14.68 7.11
N ILE A 20 16.37 15.12 8.35
CA ILE A 20 15.83 16.41 8.81
C ILE A 20 16.62 17.56 8.18
N GLU A 21 17.94 17.50 8.25
CA GLU A 21 18.83 18.51 7.67
C GLU A 21 18.69 18.58 6.15
N TYR A 22 18.58 17.45 5.46
CA TYR A 22 18.29 17.40 4.03
C TYR A 22 17.01 18.15 3.68
N ARG A 23 15.92 17.87 4.39
CA ARG A 23 14.64 18.56 4.20
C ARG A 23 14.74 20.07 4.43
N GLU A 24 15.41 20.49 5.48
CA GLU A 24 15.60 21.91 5.80
C GLU A 24 16.43 22.62 4.71
N ARG A 25 17.45 21.98 4.17
CA ARG A 25 18.24 22.50 3.04
C ARG A 25 17.40 22.66 1.79
N LEU A 26 16.56 21.65 1.44
CA LEU A 26 15.65 21.77 0.30
C LEU A 26 14.66 22.93 0.47
N VAL A 27 14.11 23.12 1.65
CA VAL A 27 13.22 24.27 1.95
C VAL A 27 13.96 25.60 1.78
N SER A 28 15.20 25.68 2.28
CA SER A 28 16.03 26.89 2.15
C SER A 28 16.35 27.23 0.69
N LEU A 29 16.68 26.23 -0.13
CA LEU A 29 16.97 26.39 -1.55
C LEU A 29 15.70 26.72 -2.38
N LEU A 30 14.57 26.20 -1.97
CA LEU A 30 13.27 26.44 -2.65
C LEU A 30 12.73 27.85 -2.39
N GLN A 31 12.99 28.41 -1.21
CA GLN A 31 12.46 29.70 -0.79
C GLN A 31 12.72 30.84 -1.80
N PRO A 32 13.96 31.08 -2.30
CA PRO A 32 14.23 32.14 -3.27
C PRO A 32 13.48 31.96 -4.59
N ILE A 33 13.30 30.71 -5.05
CA ILE A 33 12.54 30.42 -6.27
C ILE A 33 11.10 30.89 -6.11
N LEU A 34 10.48 30.56 -4.97
CA LEU A 34 9.08 30.92 -4.71
C LEU A 34 8.90 32.42 -4.46
N ASP A 35 9.85 33.07 -3.80
CA ASP A 35 9.82 34.53 -3.58
C ASP A 35 9.92 35.28 -4.90
N ASN A 36 10.78 34.84 -5.82
CA ASN A 36 10.89 35.39 -7.16
C ASN A 36 9.63 35.14 -8.01
N ARG A 37 9.11 33.93 -7.98
CA ARG A 37 7.95 33.53 -8.80
C ARG A 37 6.62 34.12 -8.32
N PHE A 38 6.51 34.38 -7.01
CA PHE A 38 5.31 34.86 -6.34
C PHE A 38 5.58 36.10 -5.48
N PRO A 39 6.00 37.23 -6.08
CA PRO A 39 6.32 38.43 -5.35
C PRO A 39 5.11 38.96 -4.56
N GLY A 40 5.35 39.47 -3.37
CA GLY A 40 4.30 40.03 -2.50
C GLY A 40 3.62 39.04 -1.53
N ASN A 41 3.98 37.77 -1.59
CA ASN A 41 3.58 36.77 -0.58
C ASN A 41 4.83 36.19 0.09
N SER A 42 4.89 36.22 1.41
CA SER A 42 6.03 35.61 2.13
C SER A 42 6.09 34.13 1.79
N GLY A 43 7.26 33.64 1.36
CA GLY A 43 7.48 32.25 0.96
C GLY A 43 7.08 31.23 2.00
N LYS A 44 7.08 31.60 3.30
CA LYS A 44 6.62 30.75 4.41
C LYS A 44 5.17 30.26 4.24
N GLN A 45 4.31 31.00 3.58
CA GLN A 45 2.93 30.58 3.32
C GLN A 45 2.81 29.64 2.11
N ARG A 46 3.87 29.55 1.28
CA ARG A 46 3.87 28.77 0.04
C ARG A 46 4.57 27.43 0.15
N ILE A 47 5.19 27.15 1.27
CA ILE A 47 5.85 25.87 1.58
C ILE A 47 5.17 25.23 2.78
N ARG A 48 4.91 23.94 2.69
CA ARG A 48 4.44 23.12 3.80
C ARG A 48 5.27 21.83 3.84
N PRO A 49 6.22 21.72 4.77
CA PRO A 49 6.97 20.50 4.97
C PRO A 49 6.12 19.46 5.71
N TYR A 50 6.14 18.22 5.21
CA TYR A 50 5.60 17.03 5.85
C TYR A 50 6.77 16.06 6.13
N LYS A 51 6.48 14.94 6.78
CA LYS A 51 7.49 13.92 7.08
C LYS A 51 8.07 13.28 5.80
N ASP A 52 7.20 13.02 4.82
CA ASP A 52 7.42 12.28 3.58
C ASP A 52 7.59 13.16 2.35
N ARG A 53 7.22 14.45 2.42
CA ARG A 53 7.28 15.40 1.30
C ARG A 53 7.38 16.86 1.75
N ILE A 54 7.74 17.71 0.81
CA ILE A 54 7.62 19.17 0.94
C ILE A 54 6.63 19.63 -0.13
N SER A 55 5.44 20.07 0.28
CA SER A 55 4.44 20.61 -0.64
C SER A 55 4.57 22.14 -0.78
N PHE A 56 4.46 22.64 -2.02
CA PHE A 56 4.63 24.06 -2.31
C PHE A 56 3.87 24.51 -3.56
N ALA A 57 3.72 25.81 -3.73
CA ALA A 57 3.15 26.38 -4.95
C ALA A 57 4.08 26.11 -6.15
N CYS A 58 3.59 25.44 -7.18
CA CYS A 58 4.42 25.04 -8.31
C CYS A 58 4.94 26.28 -9.09
N PRO A 59 6.26 26.45 -9.21
CA PRO A 59 6.81 27.61 -9.91
C PRO A 59 6.73 27.50 -11.45
N TYR A 60 6.56 26.29 -12.01
CA TYR A 60 6.43 26.10 -13.46
C TYR A 60 5.09 26.60 -13.98
N CYS A 61 3.99 26.11 -13.45
CA CYS A 61 2.66 26.48 -13.93
C CYS A 61 2.06 27.68 -13.21
N GLY A 62 2.70 28.20 -12.18
CA GLY A 62 2.15 29.28 -11.37
C GLY A 62 0.85 28.88 -10.67
N ASP A 63 0.64 27.59 -10.42
CA ASP A 63 -0.48 27.10 -9.62
C ASP A 63 -0.53 27.89 -8.32
N SER A 64 -1.69 28.22 -7.86
CA SER A 64 -1.86 28.98 -6.62
C SER A 64 -1.50 30.47 -6.67
N MET A 65 -1.33 31.08 -7.85
CA MET A 65 -1.19 32.54 -7.94
C MET A 65 -2.38 33.27 -7.30
N LYS A 66 -3.57 32.67 -7.34
CA LYS A 66 -4.81 33.21 -6.77
C LYS A 66 -5.15 32.65 -5.37
N SER A 67 -4.38 31.72 -4.84
CA SER A 67 -4.69 31.05 -3.57
C SER A 67 -3.44 30.62 -2.83
N ASN A 68 -3.27 31.13 -1.60
CA ASN A 68 -2.15 30.74 -0.72
C ASN A 68 -2.33 29.32 -0.11
N PHE A 69 -3.49 28.70 -0.28
CA PHE A 69 -3.81 27.40 0.31
C PHE A 69 -3.44 26.24 -0.62
N LYS A 70 -3.49 26.43 -1.93
CA LYS A 70 -3.16 25.38 -2.90
C LYS A 70 -1.64 25.21 -3.02
N LYS A 71 -1.14 24.00 -2.83
CA LYS A 71 0.28 23.64 -2.93
C LYS A 71 0.39 22.30 -3.66
N ARG A 72 0.44 22.38 -4.99
CA ARG A 72 0.41 21.20 -5.87
C ARG A 72 1.77 20.75 -6.38
N GLY A 73 2.83 21.54 -6.16
CA GLY A 73 4.22 21.10 -6.35
C GLY A 73 4.70 20.35 -5.12
N ASN A 74 5.36 19.21 -5.31
CA ASN A 74 5.85 18.39 -4.20
C ASN A 74 7.27 17.92 -4.46
N PHE A 75 8.17 18.06 -3.48
CA PHE A 75 9.37 17.24 -3.39
C PHE A 75 9.05 16.00 -2.58
N ILE A 76 9.20 14.83 -3.17
CA ILE A 76 8.93 13.54 -2.55
C ILE A 76 10.18 13.09 -1.80
N LEU A 77 10.08 12.87 -0.49
CA LEU A 77 11.19 12.53 0.39
C LEU A 77 11.17 11.08 0.86
N ALA A 78 10.11 10.34 0.54
CA ALA A 78 10.00 8.93 0.87
C ALA A 78 9.15 8.19 -0.19
N GLY A 79 9.29 6.87 -0.28
CA GLY A 79 8.52 6.03 -1.19
C GLY A 79 9.08 5.92 -2.61
N LYS A 80 8.26 5.47 -3.54
CA LYS A 80 8.63 5.08 -4.92
C LYS A 80 9.32 6.19 -5.74
N HIS A 81 8.97 7.43 -5.49
CA HIS A 81 9.49 8.59 -6.23
C HIS A 81 10.37 9.49 -5.36
N VAL A 82 11.04 8.92 -4.37
CA VAL A 82 11.96 9.67 -3.50
C VAL A 82 12.96 10.48 -4.34
N HIS A 83 13.27 11.69 -3.87
CA HIS A 83 14.13 12.67 -4.57
C HIS A 83 13.61 13.14 -5.93
N HIS A 84 12.28 13.08 -6.15
CA HIS A 84 11.63 13.67 -7.32
C HIS A 84 10.74 14.85 -6.93
N PHE A 85 10.63 15.77 -7.88
CA PHE A 85 9.58 16.79 -7.92
C PHE A 85 8.42 16.28 -8.75
N LYS A 86 7.19 16.45 -8.25
CA LYS A 86 5.94 16.21 -9.01
C LYS A 86 5.00 17.40 -8.79
N CYS A 87 4.40 17.92 -9.85
CA CYS A 87 3.31 18.86 -9.74
C CYS A 87 2.00 18.22 -10.17
N PHE A 88 1.04 18.18 -9.26
CA PHE A 88 -0.30 17.63 -9.52
C PHE A 88 -1.22 18.55 -10.35
N ASN A 89 -0.75 19.72 -10.78
CA ASN A 89 -1.52 20.62 -11.65
C ASN A 89 -1.05 20.59 -13.11
N CYS A 90 0.26 20.63 -13.35
CA CYS A 90 0.79 20.66 -14.71
C CYS A 90 1.44 19.31 -15.13
N GLY A 91 1.47 18.33 -14.25
CA GLY A 91 2.05 17.03 -14.53
C GLY A 91 3.59 17.00 -14.56
N GLU A 92 4.26 18.14 -14.30
CA GLU A 92 5.72 18.19 -14.35
C GLU A 92 6.32 17.21 -13.34
N PHE A 93 7.21 16.35 -13.83
CA PHE A 93 7.87 15.32 -13.03
C PHE A 93 9.35 15.23 -13.39
N LYS A 94 10.23 15.43 -12.42
CA LYS A 94 11.70 15.35 -12.59
C LYS A 94 12.43 15.15 -11.29
N ARG A 95 13.67 14.73 -11.33
CA ARG A 95 14.52 14.64 -10.13
C ARG A 95 14.70 16.02 -9.48
N ILE A 96 14.91 16.04 -8.17
CA ILE A 96 15.09 17.30 -7.40
C ILE A 96 16.32 18.08 -7.87
N ASP A 97 17.43 17.41 -8.22
CA ASP A 97 18.60 18.06 -8.78
C ASP A 97 18.29 18.77 -10.11
N LYS A 98 17.54 18.12 -10.99
CA LYS A 98 17.10 18.71 -12.26
C LYS A 98 16.09 19.84 -12.07
N PHE A 99 15.28 19.77 -11.03
CA PHE A 99 14.41 20.89 -10.66
C PHE A 99 15.23 22.14 -10.31
N PHE A 100 16.26 22.01 -9.48
CA PHE A 100 17.09 23.15 -9.09
C PHE A 100 17.98 23.67 -10.23
N GLU A 101 18.47 22.79 -11.13
CA GLU A 101 19.14 23.20 -12.36
C GLU A 101 18.30 24.14 -13.22
N ASP A 102 16.99 23.90 -13.36
CA ASP A 102 16.07 24.77 -14.13
C ASP A 102 15.99 26.19 -13.57
N TYR A 103 16.35 26.38 -12.31
CA TYR A 103 16.37 27.69 -11.63
C TYR A 103 17.79 28.23 -11.41
N ASN A 104 18.80 27.60 -12.03
CA ASN A 104 20.23 27.93 -11.87
C ASN A 104 20.69 27.96 -10.40
N ILE A 105 20.19 27.02 -9.61
CA ILE A 105 20.59 26.84 -8.22
C ILE A 105 21.50 25.61 -8.15
N GLU A 106 22.74 25.83 -7.72
CA GLU A 106 23.69 24.75 -7.47
C GLU A 106 23.39 24.12 -6.11
N LEU A 107 23.26 22.78 -6.13
CA LEU A 107 23.17 21.99 -4.90
C LEU A 107 24.55 21.81 -4.30
N ASP A 108 24.67 21.93 -3.00
CA ASP A 108 25.93 21.59 -2.32
C ASP A 108 26.18 20.07 -2.37
N LEU A 109 27.49 19.71 -2.27
CA LEU A 109 27.90 18.31 -2.37
C LEU A 109 27.21 17.40 -1.34
N SER A 110 26.86 17.92 -0.19
CA SER A 110 26.19 17.13 0.85
C SER A 110 24.76 16.74 0.45
N VAL A 111 24.02 17.65 -0.21
CA VAL A 111 22.69 17.38 -0.77
C VAL A 111 22.78 16.41 -1.94
N ILE A 112 23.76 16.62 -2.84
CA ILE A 112 24.01 15.72 -3.98
C ILE A 112 24.36 14.31 -3.48
N ASN A 113 25.26 14.19 -2.52
CA ASN A 113 25.65 12.92 -1.94
C ASN A 113 24.48 12.25 -1.21
N TYR A 114 23.65 13.03 -0.49
CA TYR A 114 22.44 12.50 0.13
C TYR A 114 21.47 11.93 -0.91
N ILE A 115 21.23 12.64 -2.00
CA ILE A 115 20.41 12.16 -3.12
C ILE A 115 21.06 10.91 -3.73
N ALA A 116 22.35 10.92 -4.02
CA ALA A 116 23.06 9.80 -4.64
C ALA A 116 23.08 8.54 -3.77
N ASN A 117 23.34 8.70 -2.47
CA ASN A 117 23.41 7.59 -1.51
C ASN A 117 22.02 7.06 -1.11
N ASN A 118 20.98 7.85 -1.31
CA ASN A 118 19.59 7.48 -1.06
C ASN A 118 18.77 7.36 -2.35
N ILE A 119 19.39 7.47 -3.51
CA ILE A 119 18.82 6.94 -4.74
C ILE A 119 18.84 5.43 -4.56
N VAL A 120 17.71 4.91 -4.14
CA VAL A 120 17.43 3.50 -4.33
C VAL A 120 17.34 3.33 -5.85
N ASP A 121 18.45 2.90 -6.45
CA ASP A 121 18.50 2.52 -7.85
C ASP A 121 17.38 1.49 -8.07
N PHE A 122 16.53 1.70 -9.08
CA PHE A 122 15.50 0.72 -9.44
C PHE A 122 16.09 -0.65 -9.78
N SER A 123 17.38 -0.71 -10.14
CA SER A 123 18.13 -1.97 -10.24
C SER A 123 18.45 -2.56 -8.87
N SER A 124 18.59 -1.74 -7.81
CA SER A 124 18.72 -2.19 -6.42
C SER A 124 17.37 -2.52 -5.76
N PHE A 125 16.23 -2.06 -6.31
CA PHE A 125 14.93 -2.63 -5.97
C PHE A 125 14.80 -4.09 -6.40
N VAL A 126 15.56 -4.49 -7.41
CA VAL A 126 15.77 -5.92 -7.69
C VAL A 126 16.63 -6.59 -6.62
N SER A 127 17.53 -5.88 -5.93
CA SER A 127 18.37 -6.43 -4.83
C SER A 127 17.72 -6.30 -3.45
N VAL A 128 16.90 -5.27 -3.21
CA VAL A 128 16.01 -5.22 -2.03
C VAL A 128 14.95 -6.32 -2.11
N LYS A 129 14.65 -6.84 -3.34
CA LYS A 129 13.89 -8.09 -3.49
C LYS A 129 14.59 -9.32 -2.89
N SER A 130 15.91 -9.31 -2.75
CA SER A 130 16.63 -10.37 -2.02
C SER A 130 16.51 -10.20 -0.51
N ASP A 131 16.43 -8.97 -0.01
CA ASP A 131 16.23 -8.71 1.44
C ASP A 131 14.77 -8.84 1.86
N MET A 132 13.79 -8.57 0.97
CA MET A 132 12.39 -8.89 1.25
C MET A 132 12.10 -10.40 1.25
N SER A 133 12.90 -11.21 0.56
CA SER A 133 12.85 -12.67 0.72
C SER A 133 13.31 -13.11 2.11
N LEU A 134 14.11 -12.31 2.81
CA LEU A 134 14.48 -12.51 4.23
C LEU A 134 13.32 -12.17 5.18
N PHE A 135 12.44 -11.21 4.84
CA PHE A 135 11.26 -10.87 5.66
C PHE A 135 10.11 -11.87 5.54
N LEU A 136 10.03 -12.59 4.43
CA LEU A 136 9.02 -13.65 4.23
C LEU A 136 9.72 -14.96 3.88
N ASP A 137 10.58 -15.42 4.78
CA ASP A 137 11.05 -16.80 4.77
C ASP A 137 9.83 -17.70 4.98
N MET A 138 9.33 -18.26 3.87
CA MET A 138 8.12 -19.10 3.87
C MET A 138 8.31 -20.35 4.73
N ASP A 139 9.53 -20.85 4.86
CA ASP A 139 9.85 -21.99 5.73
C ASP A 139 9.77 -21.56 7.20
N ALA A 140 10.26 -20.37 7.53
CA ALA A 140 10.13 -19.81 8.88
C ALA A 140 8.65 -19.53 9.24
N ILE A 141 7.86 -18.97 8.32
CA ILE A 141 6.42 -18.75 8.51
C ILE A 141 5.70 -20.09 8.74
N ASP A 142 6.00 -21.08 7.91
CA ASP A 142 5.40 -22.41 7.97
C ASP A 142 5.69 -23.15 9.28
N LYS A 143 6.83 -22.87 9.91
CA LYS A 143 7.20 -23.40 11.22
C LYS A 143 6.20 -23.01 12.31
N TYR A 144 5.70 -21.77 12.26
CA TYR A 144 4.75 -21.24 13.26
C TYR A 144 3.29 -21.42 12.85
N ALA A 145 3.00 -21.57 11.56
CA ALA A 145 1.64 -21.77 11.07
C ALA A 145 1.02 -23.08 11.58
N ILE A 146 -0.28 -23.05 11.84
CA ILE A 146 -1.03 -24.14 12.46
C ILE A 146 -1.43 -25.19 11.43
N ASN A 147 -1.24 -26.46 11.76
CA ASN A 147 -1.73 -27.56 10.92
C ASN A 147 -3.26 -27.49 10.78
N ARG A 148 -3.75 -27.66 9.54
CA ARG A 148 -5.18 -27.57 9.21
C ARG A 148 -6.03 -28.55 10.03
N GLN A 149 -5.61 -29.81 10.17
CA GLN A 149 -6.38 -30.82 10.89
C GLN A 149 -6.45 -30.53 12.40
N GLU A 150 -5.35 -30.04 12.99
CA GLU A 150 -5.32 -29.59 14.37
C GLU A 150 -6.31 -28.45 14.61
N PHE A 151 -6.31 -27.45 13.71
CA PHE A 151 -7.22 -26.31 13.78
C PHE A 151 -8.69 -26.74 13.67
N LEU A 152 -9.03 -27.58 12.68
CA LEU A 152 -10.37 -28.13 12.50
C LEU A 152 -10.86 -28.83 13.75
N LYS A 153 -10.07 -29.77 14.28
CA LYS A 153 -10.43 -30.58 15.44
C LYS A 153 -10.68 -29.70 16.67
N TYR A 154 -9.77 -28.74 16.92
CA TYR A 154 -9.86 -27.90 18.12
C TYR A 154 -11.08 -26.97 18.10
N PHE A 155 -11.36 -26.32 16.97
CA PHE A 155 -12.47 -25.38 16.85
C PHE A 155 -13.80 -26.02 16.47
N GLY A 156 -13.86 -27.33 16.32
CA GLY A 156 -15.07 -28.06 15.94
C GLY A 156 -15.59 -27.62 14.57
N LEU A 157 -14.68 -27.49 13.61
CA LEU A 157 -14.98 -27.06 12.25
C LEU A 157 -15.01 -28.26 11.30
N THR A 158 -15.75 -28.10 10.21
CA THR A 158 -15.81 -29.05 9.11
C THR A 158 -15.42 -28.37 7.80
N GLU A 159 -15.07 -29.17 6.80
CA GLU A 159 -14.87 -28.66 5.46
C GLU A 159 -16.17 -28.01 4.94
N VAL A 160 -16.03 -26.91 4.20
CA VAL A 160 -17.19 -26.11 3.79
C VAL A 160 -17.98 -26.73 2.65
N LYS A 161 -17.35 -27.54 1.81
CA LYS A 161 -17.90 -28.09 0.57
C LYS A 161 -19.19 -28.88 0.76
N GLU A 162 -19.29 -29.59 1.87
CA GLU A 162 -20.47 -30.40 2.24
C GLU A 162 -21.46 -29.62 3.14
N SER A 163 -21.16 -28.36 3.43
CA SER A 163 -21.98 -27.55 4.32
C SER A 163 -23.15 -26.85 3.60
N PRO A 164 -24.22 -26.49 4.32
CA PRO A 164 -25.34 -25.73 3.76
C PRO A 164 -24.96 -24.33 3.28
N VAL A 165 -23.77 -23.83 3.62
CA VAL A 165 -23.28 -22.51 3.22
C VAL A 165 -22.48 -22.55 1.92
N TRP A 166 -22.11 -23.72 1.41
CA TRP A 166 -21.38 -23.83 0.16
C TRP A 166 -22.07 -23.22 -1.06
N PRO A 167 -23.40 -23.40 -1.25
CA PRO A 167 -24.12 -22.68 -2.31
C PRO A 167 -24.03 -21.16 -2.18
N TRP A 168 -24.06 -20.62 -0.95
CA TRP A 168 -23.91 -19.19 -0.71
C TRP A 168 -22.51 -18.70 -1.11
N LEU A 169 -21.44 -19.43 -0.78
CA LEU A 169 -20.08 -19.10 -1.22
C LEU A 169 -19.95 -19.12 -2.75
N LYS A 170 -20.51 -20.14 -3.41
CA LYS A 170 -20.51 -20.23 -4.88
C LYS A 170 -21.26 -19.05 -5.53
N ASN A 171 -22.39 -18.64 -4.96
CA ASN A 171 -23.11 -17.47 -5.43
C ASN A 171 -22.28 -16.17 -5.31
N ARG A 172 -21.33 -16.13 -4.38
CA ARG A 172 -20.34 -15.08 -4.24
C ARG A 172 -19.04 -15.36 -5.00
N LEU A 173 -19.09 -16.23 -5.99
CA LEU A 173 -17.97 -16.60 -6.85
C LEU A 173 -16.77 -17.23 -6.10
N GLN A 174 -16.98 -17.67 -4.86
CA GLN A 174 -15.95 -18.36 -4.07
C GLN A 174 -15.97 -19.86 -4.40
N TYR A 175 -15.03 -20.32 -5.20
CA TYR A 175 -14.96 -21.70 -5.67
C TYR A 175 -13.82 -22.51 -5.03
N ASP A 176 -12.86 -21.86 -4.39
CA ASP A 176 -11.76 -22.51 -3.69
C ASP A 176 -12.20 -22.85 -2.25
N ASP A 177 -12.69 -24.08 -2.06
CA ASP A 177 -13.17 -24.55 -0.77
C ASP A 177 -12.05 -24.67 0.29
N THR A 178 -10.80 -24.74 -0.13
CA THR A 178 -9.65 -24.84 0.80
C THR A 178 -9.49 -23.60 1.69
N LYS A 179 -10.01 -22.46 1.26
CA LYS A 179 -9.95 -21.18 1.99
C LYS A 179 -11.02 -21.01 3.06
N PHE A 180 -11.93 -21.98 3.18
CA PHE A 180 -13.10 -21.86 4.04
C PHE A 180 -13.33 -23.08 4.92
N MET A 181 -13.86 -22.82 6.11
CA MET A 181 -14.35 -23.82 7.05
C MET A 181 -15.71 -23.43 7.55
N TYR A 182 -16.45 -24.39 8.09
CA TYR A 182 -17.78 -24.17 8.61
C TYR A 182 -17.96 -24.71 10.02
N ASN A 183 -18.62 -23.94 10.89
CA ASN A 183 -19.04 -24.41 12.19
C ASN A 183 -20.53 -24.74 12.17
N VAL A 184 -20.85 -26.05 12.19
CA VAL A 184 -22.23 -26.56 12.12
C VAL A 184 -23.07 -26.08 13.31
N ARG A 185 -22.50 -26.12 14.52
CA ARG A 185 -23.25 -25.82 15.77
C ARG A 185 -23.63 -24.36 15.89
N LYS A 186 -22.73 -23.46 15.47
CA LYS A 186 -22.87 -22.01 15.67
C LYS A 186 -23.18 -21.27 14.37
N ASN A 187 -23.32 -21.99 13.26
CA ASN A 187 -23.68 -21.48 11.94
C ASN A 187 -22.87 -20.26 11.51
N TYR A 188 -21.54 -20.42 11.38
CA TYR A 188 -20.65 -19.41 10.83
C TYR A 188 -19.61 -20.05 9.94
N ILE A 189 -19.06 -19.26 9.02
CA ILE A 189 -17.88 -19.65 8.25
C ILE A 189 -16.63 -19.07 8.87
N VAL A 190 -15.52 -19.76 8.63
CA VAL A 190 -14.17 -19.26 8.93
C VAL A 190 -13.44 -19.14 7.60
N VAL A 191 -12.98 -17.93 7.31
CA VAL A 191 -12.11 -17.62 6.18
C VAL A 191 -10.68 -17.81 6.68
N LEU A 192 -9.87 -18.53 5.94
CA LEU A 192 -8.51 -18.90 6.33
C LEU A 192 -7.47 -18.04 5.63
N ASN A 193 -6.49 -17.57 6.38
CA ASN A 193 -5.24 -17.06 5.85
C ASN A 193 -4.24 -18.22 5.81
N LEU A 194 -3.86 -18.62 4.60
CA LEU A 194 -3.07 -19.84 4.38
C LEU A 194 -1.63 -19.50 3.98
N THR A 195 -0.70 -20.34 4.43
CA THR A 195 0.65 -20.40 3.86
C THR A 195 0.64 -21.15 2.53
N GLN A 196 1.76 -21.16 1.82
CA GLN A 196 1.92 -21.91 0.57
C GLN A 196 1.75 -23.42 0.77
N SER A 197 2.11 -23.95 1.94
CA SER A 197 1.91 -25.36 2.29
C SER A 197 0.49 -25.71 2.74
N GLY A 198 -0.41 -24.72 2.81
CA GLY A 198 -1.80 -24.89 3.24
C GLY A 198 -2.00 -24.91 4.75
N LYS A 199 -0.99 -24.54 5.55
CA LYS A 199 -1.14 -24.33 6.99
C LYS A 199 -1.82 -22.99 7.26
N ILE A 200 -2.36 -22.83 8.47
CA ILE A 200 -3.16 -21.65 8.85
C ILE A 200 -2.28 -20.64 9.58
N LEU A 201 -2.18 -19.46 9.01
CA LEU A 201 -1.47 -18.29 9.55
C LEU A 201 -2.40 -17.40 10.35
N GLY A 202 -3.65 -17.29 9.93
CA GLY A 202 -4.67 -16.47 10.56
C GLY A 202 -6.07 -16.92 10.13
N ALA A 203 -7.10 -16.37 10.73
CA ALA A 203 -8.46 -16.71 10.41
C ALA A 203 -9.44 -15.56 10.67
N GLN A 204 -10.45 -15.42 9.83
CA GLN A 204 -11.56 -14.50 10.07
C GLN A 204 -12.87 -15.28 10.14
N LYS A 205 -13.54 -15.16 11.27
CA LYS A 205 -14.87 -15.70 11.46
C LYS A 205 -15.90 -14.75 10.87
N ARG A 206 -16.80 -15.25 10.06
CA ARG A 206 -17.97 -14.51 9.55
C ARG A 206 -19.26 -15.11 10.06
N MET A 207 -19.99 -14.30 10.84
CA MET A 207 -21.34 -14.62 11.32
C MET A 207 -22.39 -14.26 10.29
N PHE A 208 -23.43 -15.06 10.16
CA PHE A 208 -24.58 -14.75 9.29
C PHE A 208 -25.64 -13.88 9.98
N LYS A 209 -25.59 -13.79 11.31
CA LYS A 209 -26.50 -12.99 12.14
C LYS A 209 -25.71 -12.25 13.23
N GLY A 210 -26.23 -11.11 13.69
CA GLY A 210 -25.64 -10.30 14.74
C GLY A 210 -24.98 -9.02 14.23
N GLU A 211 -24.64 -8.12 15.17
CA GLU A 211 -24.01 -6.82 14.85
C GLU A 211 -22.55 -6.97 14.40
N ASN A 212 -21.78 -7.77 15.13
CA ASN A 212 -20.37 -8.05 14.78
C ASN A 212 -20.29 -9.23 13.81
N LYS A 213 -20.40 -8.93 12.51
CA LYS A 213 -20.39 -9.95 11.47
C LYS A 213 -19.01 -10.61 11.26
N TYR A 214 -17.93 -9.89 11.57
CA TYR A 214 -16.57 -10.33 11.32
C TYR A 214 -15.73 -10.27 12.60
N LEU A 215 -14.96 -11.33 12.87
CA LEU A 215 -14.01 -11.40 13.97
C LEU A 215 -12.71 -12.01 13.46
N THR A 216 -11.68 -11.20 13.34
CA THR A 216 -10.35 -11.66 12.91
C THR A 216 -9.59 -12.26 14.11
N SER A 217 -8.87 -13.32 13.86
CA SER A 217 -7.97 -13.98 14.80
C SER A 217 -6.60 -14.11 14.13
N ASN A 218 -5.63 -13.39 14.66
CA ASN A 218 -4.24 -13.51 14.27
C ASN A 218 -3.61 -14.77 14.87
N LEU A 219 -2.38 -15.05 14.47
CA LEU A 219 -1.69 -16.27 14.89
C LEU A 219 -1.51 -16.34 16.41
N GLN A 220 -1.19 -15.23 17.06
CA GLN A 220 -1.06 -15.16 18.52
C GLN A 220 -2.35 -15.60 19.21
N SER A 221 -3.49 -15.02 18.84
CA SER A 221 -4.80 -15.36 19.43
C SER A 221 -5.21 -16.81 19.15
N ILE A 222 -4.76 -17.38 18.02
CA ILE A 222 -4.97 -18.81 17.72
C ILE A 222 -4.12 -19.68 18.66
N TYR A 223 -2.83 -19.33 18.88
CA TYR A 223 -1.96 -20.04 19.83
C TYR A 223 -2.52 -20.04 21.24
N GLU A 224 -2.95 -18.89 21.76
CA GLU A 224 -3.57 -18.76 23.09
C GLU A 224 -4.77 -19.70 23.25
N LYS A 225 -5.66 -19.73 22.24
CA LYS A 225 -6.82 -20.62 22.25
C LYS A 225 -6.40 -22.09 22.20
N LEU A 226 -5.37 -22.44 21.44
CA LEU A 226 -4.81 -23.80 21.36
C LEU A 226 -3.98 -24.17 22.59
N LYS A 227 -3.83 -23.28 23.58
CA LYS A 227 -2.97 -23.44 24.76
C LYS A 227 -1.49 -23.68 24.40
N LYS A 228 -1.03 -23.09 23.31
CA LYS A 228 0.37 -23.03 22.90
C LYS A 228 0.97 -21.72 23.40
N ASP A 229 2.29 -21.69 23.55
CA ASP A 229 3.00 -20.46 23.93
C ASP A 229 3.09 -19.47 22.75
N PRO A 230 2.41 -18.31 22.78
CA PRO A 230 2.47 -17.34 21.71
C PRO A 230 3.78 -16.53 21.68
N SER A 231 4.57 -16.54 22.77
CA SER A 231 5.81 -15.76 22.87
C SER A 231 6.91 -16.26 21.93
N ILE A 232 6.78 -17.48 21.42
CA ILE A 232 7.72 -18.04 20.43
C ILE A 232 7.53 -17.50 19.01
N ILE A 233 6.40 -16.78 18.74
CA ILE A 233 6.10 -16.25 17.43
C ILE A 233 6.85 -14.93 17.24
N PRO A 234 7.71 -14.78 16.23
CA PRO A 234 8.32 -13.49 15.90
C PRO A 234 7.27 -12.41 15.60
N ASN A 235 7.56 -11.17 16.02
CA ASN A 235 6.64 -10.03 15.84
C ASN A 235 6.28 -9.82 14.37
N GLU A 236 7.22 -10.05 13.46
CA GLU A 236 7.04 -9.90 12.01
C GLU A 236 6.01 -10.92 11.49
N ILE A 237 6.08 -12.17 11.94
CA ILE A 237 5.11 -13.22 11.57
C ILE A 237 3.74 -12.92 12.19
N HIS A 238 3.75 -12.41 13.42
CA HIS A 238 2.51 -11.96 14.05
C HIS A 238 1.84 -10.86 13.22
N ALA A 239 2.59 -9.83 12.81
CA ALA A 239 2.08 -8.70 12.04
C ALA A 239 1.45 -9.12 10.71
N ILE A 240 2.07 -10.06 9.98
CA ILE A 240 1.55 -10.53 8.67
C ILE A 240 0.40 -11.54 8.81
N SER A 241 0.16 -12.09 9.98
CA SER A 241 -0.86 -13.13 10.17
C SER A 241 -2.30 -12.63 9.97
N GLU A 242 -2.52 -11.32 10.02
CA GLU A 242 -3.80 -10.66 9.74
C GLU A 242 -3.96 -10.25 8.27
N LEU A 243 -2.89 -10.38 7.46
CA LEU A 243 -2.89 -10.06 6.03
C LEU A 243 -3.22 -11.31 5.21
N PHE A 244 -4.47 -11.43 4.80
CA PHE A 244 -4.93 -12.58 4.02
C PHE A 244 -4.25 -12.64 2.66
N ASN A 245 -3.90 -13.83 2.21
CA ASN A 245 -3.14 -14.13 0.99
C ASN A 245 -1.67 -13.67 0.99
N ILE A 246 -1.15 -13.08 2.03
CA ILE A 246 0.22 -12.51 2.03
C ILE A 246 1.30 -13.54 1.60
N CYS A 247 1.13 -14.81 1.96
CA CYS A 247 2.05 -15.88 1.56
C CYS A 247 1.83 -16.38 0.11
N LEU A 248 0.79 -15.92 -0.58
CA LEU A 248 0.37 -16.44 -1.89
C LEU A 248 0.59 -15.45 -3.03
N VAL A 249 1.03 -14.23 -2.74
CA VAL A 249 1.24 -13.18 -3.74
C VAL A 249 2.63 -13.24 -4.39
N ASN A 250 2.71 -12.69 -5.59
CA ASN A 250 3.96 -12.46 -6.29
C ASN A 250 4.45 -11.03 -6.03
N TYR A 251 5.47 -10.90 -5.19
CA TYR A 251 6.06 -9.63 -4.80
C TYR A 251 6.76 -8.87 -5.94
N SER A 252 6.98 -9.52 -7.10
CA SER A 252 7.56 -8.85 -8.27
C SER A 252 6.54 -8.10 -9.12
N LYS A 253 5.27 -8.10 -8.72
CA LYS A 253 4.16 -7.44 -9.43
C LYS A 253 3.40 -6.54 -8.45
N PRO A 254 2.67 -5.53 -8.94
CA PRO A 254 1.79 -4.74 -8.08
C PRO A 254 0.83 -5.63 -7.30
N ILE A 255 0.72 -5.39 -6.00
CA ILE A 255 -0.16 -6.13 -5.10
C ILE A 255 -1.37 -5.25 -4.78
N THR A 256 -2.57 -5.78 -4.99
CA THR A 256 -3.80 -5.04 -4.68
C THR A 256 -4.26 -5.35 -3.26
N LEU A 257 -4.47 -4.31 -2.45
CA LEU A 257 -5.01 -4.43 -1.09
C LEU A 257 -6.52 -4.19 -1.11
N PHE A 258 -7.26 -5.15 -0.58
CA PHE A 258 -8.70 -5.08 -0.32
C PHE A 258 -9.00 -4.92 1.18
N GLU A 259 -10.20 -4.44 1.52
CA GLU A 259 -10.66 -4.39 2.91
C GLU A 259 -10.97 -5.78 3.46
N GLY A 260 -11.58 -6.62 2.64
CA GLY A 260 -12.04 -7.95 3.04
C GLY A 260 -11.41 -9.11 2.27
N PRO A 261 -11.20 -10.27 2.93
CA PRO A 261 -10.56 -11.41 2.28
C PRO A 261 -11.40 -12.02 1.15
N LEU A 262 -12.74 -11.88 1.17
CA LEU A 262 -13.59 -12.44 0.12
C LEU A 262 -13.32 -11.78 -1.25
N ASP A 263 -13.08 -10.47 -1.28
CA ASP A 263 -12.75 -9.75 -2.51
C ASP A 263 -11.32 -10.07 -2.97
N SER A 264 -10.38 -10.12 -2.03
CA SER A 264 -9.00 -10.49 -2.37
C SER A 264 -8.88 -11.90 -2.97
N PHE A 265 -9.78 -12.83 -2.64
CA PHE A 265 -9.75 -14.17 -3.23
C PHE A 265 -10.25 -14.20 -4.69
N LEU A 266 -10.91 -13.14 -5.15
CA LEU A 266 -11.43 -13.00 -6.51
C LEU A 266 -10.46 -12.28 -7.44
N PHE A 267 -9.41 -11.67 -6.90
CA PHE A 267 -8.47 -10.87 -7.67
C PHE A 267 -7.06 -11.46 -7.63
N LYS A 268 -6.39 -11.48 -8.79
CA LYS A 268 -5.02 -12.00 -8.86
C LYS A 268 -4.04 -11.06 -8.18
N ASN A 269 -3.07 -11.64 -7.50
CA ASN A 269 -2.00 -10.91 -6.81
C ASN A 269 -2.53 -9.86 -5.83
N SER A 270 -3.36 -10.31 -4.92
CA SER A 270 -4.04 -9.44 -3.97
C SER A 270 -3.99 -9.99 -2.55
N ILE A 271 -4.10 -9.08 -1.62
CA ILE A 271 -4.16 -9.33 -0.18
C ILE A 271 -5.35 -8.60 0.42
N ALA A 272 -5.71 -8.95 1.65
CA ALA A 272 -6.71 -8.22 2.41
C ALA A 272 -6.25 -7.95 3.84
N ASN A 273 -6.61 -6.76 4.33
CA ASN A 273 -6.29 -6.30 5.68
C ASN A 273 -7.27 -6.80 6.75
N ALA A 274 -8.41 -7.35 6.38
CA ALA A 274 -9.45 -7.85 7.29
C ALA A 274 -9.86 -6.85 8.41
N GLY A 275 -9.75 -5.55 8.16
CA GLY A 275 -10.08 -4.48 9.09
C GLY A 275 -9.08 -4.27 10.24
N ALA A 276 -7.90 -4.90 10.19
CA ALA A 276 -7.00 -4.99 11.33
C ALA A 276 -5.97 -3.85 11.46
N HIS A 277 -5.57 -3.22 10.37
CA HIS A 277 -4.43 -2.29 10.40
C HIS A 277 -4.73 -0.90 9.85
N LYS A 278 -4.31 0.11 10.61
CA LYS A 278 -4.22 1.50 10.14
C LYS A 278 -2.93 1.77 9.35
N SER A 279 -1.91 0.93 9.51
CA SER A 279 -0.65 1.00 8.77
C SER A 279 -0.25 -0.39 8.30
N PHE A 280 0.26 -0.48 7.07
CA PHE A 280 0.73 -1.72 6.52
C PHE A 280 2.12 -2.06 7.08
N PRO A 281 2.36 -3.28 7.59
CA PRO A 281 3.61 -3.60 8.28
C PRO A 281 4.80 -3.87 7.34
N LEU A 282 4.60 -3.88 6.02
CA LEU A 282 5.61 -4.19 5.03
C LEU A 282 5.76 -3.03 4.05
N ASP A 283 6.99 -2.68 3.71
CA ASP A 283 7.30 -1.71 2.65
C ASP A 283 7.29 -2.40 1.28
N ILE A 284 6.08 -2.66 0.77
CA ILE A 284 5.86 -3.25 -0.55
C ILE A 284 4.97 -2.33 -1.38
N PRO A 285 5.17 -2.28 -2.71
CA PRO A 285 4.34 -1.46 -3.58
C PRO A 285 2.90 -2.01 -3.59
N LEU A 286 2.01 -1.27 -2.96
CA LEU A 286 0.59 -1.58 -2.93
C LEU A 286 -0.18 -0.65 -3.85
N ARG A 287 -1.32 -1.15 -4.31
CA ARG A 287 -2.42 -0.35 -4.84
C ARG A 287 -3.68 -0.73 -4.09
N TYR A 288 -4.60 0.19 -3.94
CA TYR A 288 -5.71 0.08 -3.01
C TYR A 288 -7.03 -0.02 -3.75
N TRP A 289 -7.84 -1.00 -3.38
CA TRP A 289 -9.21 -1.14 -3.88
C TRP A 289 -10.16 -1.24 -2.69
N TYR A 290 -10.66 -0.10 -2.25
CA TYR A 290 -11.64 -0.01 -1.19
C TYR A 290 -13.06 -0.20 -1.74
N ASP A 291 -14.01 -0.48 -0.86
CA ASP A 291 -15.43 -0.59 -1.21
C ASP A 291 -16.00 0.78 -1.66
N ASP A 292 -16.97 0.79 -2.57
CA ASP A 292 -17.65 2.02 -2.99
C ASP A 292 -18.75 2.39 -1.97
N ASP A 293 -18.33 2.80 -0.79
CA ASP A 293 -19.19 3.39 0.24
C ASP A 293 -18.50 4.64 0.82
N SER A 294 -19.14 5.33 1.78
CA SER A 294 -18.57 6.56 2.36
C SER A 294 -17.20 6.34 2.98
N ASP A 295 -17.02 5.25 3.71
CA ASP A 295 -15.79 4.91 4.41
C ASP A 295 -14.65 4.58 3.42
N GLY A 296 -14.97 3.78 2.39
CA GLY A 296 -14.02 3.42 1.34
C GLY A 296 -13.61 4.62 0.50
N ARG A 297 -14.54 5.56 0.24
CA ARG A 297 -14.24 6.81 -0.46
C ARG A 297 -13.28 7.68 0.33
N ASP A 298 -13.50 7.87 1.63
CA ASP A 298 -12.61 8.67 2.48
C ASP A 298 -11.20 8.07 2.50
N LYS A 299 -11.08 6.75 2.59
CA LYS A 299 -9.80 6.03 2.49
C LYS A 299 -9.15 6.17 1.12
N THR A 300 -9.94 6.14 0.04
CA THR A 300 -9.45 6.35 -1.33
C THR A 300 -8.83 7.74 -1.47
N ILE A 301 -9.53 8.77 -0.97
CA ILE A 301 -9.05 10.15 -0.96
C ILE A 301 -7.77 10.30 -0.13
N GLU A 302 -7.69 9.65 1.03
CA GLU A 302 -6.49 9.64 1.86
C GLU A 302 -5.31 9.02 1.10
N LYS A 303 -5.49 7.85 0.47
CA LYS A 303 -4.41 7.13 -0.20
C LYS A 303 -3.91 7.83 -1.46
N ILE A 304 -4.79 8.38 -2.29
CA ILE A 304 -4.34 9.11 -3.49
C ILE A 304 -3.64 10.43 -3.11
N ASN A 305 -4.04 11.09 -2.01
CA ASN A 305 -3.32 12.23 -1.45
C ASN A 305 -1.92 11.87 -0.90
N GLU A 306 -1.70 10.60 -0.57
CA GLU A 306 -0.39 10.04 -0.22
C GLU A 306 0.44 9.68 -1.46
N GLY A 307 -0.13 9.79 -2.67
CA GLY A 307 0.52 9.41 -3.92
C GLY A 307 0.46 7.91 -4.20
N GLU A 308 -0.47 7.21 -3.56
CA GLU A 308 -0.69 5.78 -3.75
C GLU A 308 -1.67 5.52 -4.89
N GLU A 309 -1.51 4.40 -5.55
CA GLU A 309 -2.38 3.95 -6.63
C GLU A 309 -3.71 3.41 -6.08
N VAL A 310 -4.85 3.98 -6.47
CA VAL A 310 -6.18 3.61 -5.99
C VAL A 310 -7.12 3.25 -7.13
N PHE A 311 -8.13 2.42 -6.85
CA PHE A 311 -9.17 2.07 -7.81
C PHE A 311 -10.20 3.19 -7.93
N LEU A 312 -10.47 3.63 -9.17
CA LEU A 312 -11.38 4.73 -9.49
C LEU A 312 -12.80 4.20 -9.76
N TRP A 313 -13.62 4.20 -8.73
CA TRP A 313 -15.00 3.73 -8.81
C TRP A 313 -15.86 4.53 -9.79
N THR A 314 -15.72 5.86 -9.83
CA THR A 314 -16.55 6.73 -10.66
C THR A 314 -16.33 6.45 -12.13
N LYS A 315 -15.07 6.40 -12.57
CA LYS A 315 -14.71 6.01 -13.93
C LYS A 315 -15.26 4.63 -14.28
N PHE A 316 -15.07 3.65 -13.38
CA PHE A 316 -15.53 2.29 -13.61
C PHE A 316 -17.06 2.22 -13.70
N LYS A 317 -17.79 2.88 -12.80
CA LYS A 317 -19.26 2.92 -12.82
C LYS A 317 -19.79 3.55 -14.09
N HIS A 318 -19.16 4.61 -14.58
CA HIS A 318 -19.52 5.27 -15.82
C HIS A 318 -19.32 4.34 -17.04
N ASP A 319 -18.15 3.72 -17.16
CA ASP A 319 -17.79 2.90 -18.31
C ASP A 319 -18.64 1.62 -18.46
N PHE A 320 -19.16 1.10 -17.34
CA PHE A 320 -19.99 -0.10 -17.32
C PHE A 320 -21.47 0.16 -17.01
N ASP A 321 -21.89 1.43 -16.96
CA ASP A 321 -23.27 1.83 -16.65
C ASP A 321 -23.82 1.10 -15.42
N LEU A 322 -23.01 1.09 -14.34
CA LEU A 322 -23.43 0.41 -13.11
C LEU A 322 -24.63 1.12 -12.49
N PRO A 323 -25.70 0.40 -12.13
CA PRO A 323 -26.85 1.01 -11.51
C PRO A 323 -26.50 1.61 -10.14
N TYR A 324 -27.20 2.70 -9.79
CA TYR A 324 -27.01 3.32 -8.48
C TYR A 324 -27.26 2.32 -7.35
N ARG A 325 -26.27 2.17 -6.47
CA ARG A 325 -26.33 1.40 -5.21
C ARG A 325 -25.61 2.18 -4.14
N LYS A 326 -26.01 1.95 -2.88
CA LYS A 326 -25.34 2.55 -1.70
C LYS A 326 -23.91 2.06 -1.54
N LYS A 327 -23.61 0.87 -2.02
CA LYS A 327 -22.30 0.21 -1.90
C LYS A 327 -22.08 -0.75 -3.05
N TRP A 328 -20.87 -0.75 -3.58
CA TRP A 328 -20.32 -1.78 -4.45
C TRP A 328 -19.03 -2.34 -3.86
N ASP A 329 -18.83 -3.63 -3.98
CA ASP A 329 -17.56 -4.33 -3.77
C ASP A 329 -17.16 -5.10 -5.04
N LEU A 330 -15.96 -5.66 -5.09
CA LEU A 330 -15.50 -6.42 -6.26
C LEU A 330 -16.43 -7.62 -6.55
N ASN A 331 -16.92 -8.28 -5.51
CA ASN A 331 -17.82 -9.41 -5.67
C ASN A 331 -19.13 -9.01 -6.36
N ASP A 332 -19.71 -7.87 -5.94
CA ASP A 332 -20.94 -7.34 -6.57
C ASP A 332 -20.72 -6.97 -8.04
N VAL A 333 -19.59 -6.37 -8.36
CA VAL A 333 -19.20 -6.05 -9.75
C VAL A 333 -19.11 -7.32 -10.60
N LEU A 334 -18.37 -8.33 -10.15
CA LEU A 334 -18.20 -9.57 -10.92
C LEU A 334 -19.51 -10.31 -11.13
N ILE A 335 -20.41 -10.30 -10.13
CA ILE A 335 -21.77 -10.86 -10.26
C ILE A 335 -22.56 -10.07 -11.30
N TYR A 336 -22.55 -8.73 -11.23
CA TYR A 336 -23.24 -7.88 -12.19
C TYR A 336 -22.77 -8.11 -13.62
N LEU A 337 -21.46 -8.11 -13.85
CA LEU A 337 -20.87 -8.33 -15.18
C LEU A 337 -21.26 -9.72 -15.72
N ARG A 338 -21.21 -10.75 -14.89
CA ARG A 338 -21.65 -12.12 -15.24
C ARG A 338 -23.12 -12.13 -15.65
N ASP A 339 -23.99 -11.57 -14.82
CA ASP A 339 -25.44 -11.62 -15.02
C ASP A 339 -25.89 -10.80 -16.24
N LYS A 340 -25.10 -9.79 -16.62
CA LYS A 340 -25.28 -9.00 -17.84
C LYS A 340 -24.55 -9.59 -19.06
N ASN A 341 -23.83 -10.70 -18.89
CA ASN A 341 -22.98 -11.30 -19.93
C ASN A 341 -21.93 -10.31 -20.51
N ILE A 342 -21.42 -9.43 -19.66
CA ILE A 342 -20.36 -8.47 -19.99
C ILE A 342 -19.01 -9.14 -19.70
N LYS A 343 -18.08 -9.02 -20.66
CA LYS A 343 -16.72 -9.52 -20.48
C LYS A 343 -16.04 -8.79 -19.33
N ILE A 344 -15.37 -9.55 -18.45
CA ILE A 344 -14.56 -8.96 -17.37
C ILE A 344 -13.47 -8.07 -17.96
N PRO A 345 -13.43 -6.78 -17.59
CA PRO A 345 -12.45 -5.83 -18.11
C PRO A 345 -11.05 -6.06 -17.55
N ASN A 346 -10.08 -5.37 -18.12
CA ASN A 346 -8.78 -5.22 -17.50
C ASN A 346 -8.87 -4.18 -16.36
N PHE A 347 -9.07 -4.61 -15.16
CA PHE A 347 -9.19 -3.71 -14.00
C PHE A 347 -7.97 -2.83 -13.76
N ASN A 348 -6.79 -3.16 -14.33
CA ASN A 348 -5.59 -2.33 -14.18
C ASN A 348 -5.75 -0.94 -14.83
N GLU A 349 -6.68 -0.76 -15.75
CA GLU A 349 -6.97 0.51 -16.44
C GLU A 349 -7.75 1.51 -15.56
N TYR A 350 -8.20 1.04 -14.40
CA TYR A 350 -9.00 1.80 -13.44
C TYR A 350 -8.24 2.14 -12.16
N PHE A 351 -6.92 1.95 -12.14
CA PHE A 351 -6.10 2.42 -11.04
C PHE A 351 -5.38 3.71 -11.43
N SER A 352 -5.33 4.65 -10.51
CA SER A 352 -4.62 5.92 -10.68
C SER A 352 -3.99 6.38 -9.38
N ASP A 353 -2.89 7.11 -9.49
CA ASP A 353 -2.24 7.88 -8.43
C ASP A 353 -2.40 9.39 -8.63
N ASP A 354 -3.22 9.82 -9.60
CA ASP A 354 -3.47 11.23 -9.90
C ASP A 354 -4.63 11.77 -9.05
N GLU A 355 -4.35 12.76 -8.20
CA GLU A 355 -5.36 13.46 -7.40
C GLU A 355 -6.49 14.07 -8.26
N LEU A 356 -6.23 14.41 -9.53
CA LEU A 356 -7.23 14.97 -10.41
C LEU A 356 -8.34 14.00 -10.76
N ASP A 357 -8.03 12.70 -10.76
CA ASP A 357 -9.03 11.66 -11.02
C ASP A 357 -10.05 11.50 -9.88
N ILE A 358 -9.83 12.16 -8.72
CA ILE A 358 -10.78 12.19 -7.60
C ILE A 358 -11.79 13.34 -7.72
N ILE A 359 -11.49 14.38 -8.48
CA ILE A 359 -12.38 15.55 -8.57
C ILE A 359 -13.75 15.18 -9.16
N ASP A 360 -13.81 14.08 -9.90
CA ASP A 360 -15.02 13.53 -10.52
C ASP A 360 -15.72 12.44 -9.67
N VAL A 361 -15.36 12.30 -8.39
CA VAL A 361 -15.90 11.28 -7.46
C VAL A 361 -17.17 11.77 -6.73
#